data_edde784fb9944759782b2eaa1f10fdb0
#
_entry.id   edde784fb9944759782b2eaa1f10fdb0
#
_cell.length_a   1.000
_cell.length_b   1.000
_cell.length_c   1.000
_cell.angle_alpha   90.00
_cell.angle_beta   90.00
_cell.angle_gamma   90.00
#
_symmetry.space_group_name_H-M   'P 1'
#
loop_
_entity.id
_entity.type
_entity.pdbx_description
1 polymer ?
#
loop_
_entity_poly.entity_id
_entity_poly.type
_entity_poly.pdbx_seq_one_letter_code
_entity_poly.pdbx_strand_id
1 'polypeptide(L)'
;LASGSDYPKTQEQMGNDILESVNAVFSCAGNAIYSKGILKYSSKWTLKDPQIQWLNEQLFKSLFVGKAGRHIENRIGLVNFSVVGRAADKEQRKKYVEFDRQYKERKKIAEAFNDKFGDIAIAQVAGETGIDIMEPGKDKGQIAQYFTEPFLHVYFFGDQMEYGGNDFPLGMALKEAYIHMKQSKATTVKVKNWKDTWNYLQKMEIK
;
A
#
# COMPACT_ATOMS: atom_id res chain seq x y z
N LEU A 1 -5.32 6.26 10.23
CA LEU A 1 -4.09 5.73 9.64
C LEU A 1 -4.38 4.96 8.37
N ALA A 2 -3.51 5.03 7.36
CA ALA A 2 -3.63 4.29 6.10
C ALA A 2 -2.31 3.55 5.78
N SER A 3 -2.36 2.22 5.64
CA SER A 3 -1.18 1.38 5.42
C SER A 3 -1.43 0.30 4.36
N GLY A 4 -0.39 -0.03 3.57
CA GLY A 4 -0.37 -1.25 2.75
C GLY A 4 -0.12 -2.52 3.58
N SER A 5 0.36 -2.38 4.82
CA SER A 5 0.56 -3.48 5.75
C SER A 5 -0.78 -4.00 6.31
N ASP A 6 -0.78 -5.25 6.78
CA ASP A 6 -1.88 -5.77 7.57
C ASP A 6 -1.93 -5.14 8.97
N TYR A 7 -3.01 -5.38 9.70
CA TYR A 7 -3.21 -4.79 11.03
C TYR A 7 -2.16 -5.26 12.04
N PRO A 8 -1.81 -6.57 12.15
CA PRO A 8 -0.77 -7.02 13.08
C PRO A 8 0.59 -6.34 12.83
N LYS A 9 0.98 -6.15 11.57
CA LYS A 9 2.22 -5.46 11.24
C LYS A 9 2.17 -3.98 11.58
N THR A 10 1.03 -3.33 11.35
CA THR A 10 0.83 -1.93 11.75
C THR A 10 0.88 -1.79 13.27
N GLN A 11 0.31 -2.75 14.02
CA GLN A 11 0.33 -2.80 15.48
C GLN A 11 1.76 -2.96 16.04
N GLU A 12 2.56 -3.86 15.43
CA GLU A 12 3.98 -4.02 15.78
C GLU A 12 4.78 -2.73 15.60
N GLN A 13 4.48 -1.96 14.55
CA GLN A 13 5.23 -0.75 14.20
C GLN A 13 4.82 0.49 14.98
N MET A 14 3.53 0.64 15.28
CA MET A 14 2.96 1.87 15.85
C MET A 14 2.65 1.75 17.34
N GLY A 15 2.43 0.54 17.86
CA GLY A 15 1.94 0.30 19.21
C GLY A 15 0.43 0.46 19.37
N ASN A 16 -0.11 -0.16 20.41
CA ASN A 16 -1.56 -0.14 20.68
C ASN A 16 -2.08 1.25 20.98
N ASP A 17 -1.36 2.04 21.77
CA ASP A 17 -1.78 3.37 22.22
C ASP A 17 -2.13 4.28 21.04
N ILE A 18 -1.30 4.26 19.98
CA ILE A 18 -1.56 5.02 18.77
C ILE A 18 -2.77 4.45 18.01
N LEU A 19 -2.87 3.13 17.88
CA LEU A 19 -3.97 2.52 17.14
C LEU A 19 -5.34 2.71 17.82
N GLU A 20 -5.37 2.80 19.15
CA GLU A 20 -6.57 3.06 19.93
C GLU A 20 -6.97 4.55 19.93
N SER A 21 -5.98 5.45 19.77
CA SER A 21 -6.23 6.90 19.72
C SER A 21 -6.82 7.38 18.39
N VAL A 22 -6.68 6.61 17.32
CA VAL A 22 -7.19 6.99 16.00
C VAL A 22 -8.60 6.44 15.75
N ASN A 23 -9.40 7.18 14.98
CA ASN A 23 -10.78 6.78 14.66
C ASN A 23 -10.83 5.51 13.79
N ALA A 24 -9.89 5.38 12.85
CA ALA A 24 -9.82 4.24 11.95
C ALA A 24 -8.38 3.91 11.51
N VAL A 25 -8.13 2.61 11.32
CA VAL A 25 -6.93 2.07 10.69
C VAL A 25 -7.33 1.36 9.41
N PHE A 26 -6.96 1.92 8.27
CA PHE A 26 -7.13 1.35 6.94
C PHE A 26 -5.90 0.50 6.64
N SER A 27 -6.01 -0.81 6.85
CA SER A 27 -4.98 -1.80 6.59
C SER A 27 -5.13 -2.41 5.20
N CYS A 28 -4.06 -3.01 4.67
CA CYS A 28 -4.06 -3.64 3.35
C CYS A 28 -4.63 -2.70 2.27
N ALA A 29 -4.15 -1.46 2.21
CA ALA A 29 -4.60 -0.42 1.28
C ALA A 29 -6.11 -0.07 1.38
N GLY A 30 -6.72 -0.25 2.56
CA GLY A 30 -8.16 -0.02 2.78
C GLY A 30 -9.02 -1.27 2.58
N ASN A 31 -8.43 -2.42 2.28
CA ASN A 31 -9.15 -3.70 2.14
C ASN A 31 -9.54 -4.33 3.49
N ALA A 32 -8.96 -3.84 4.59
CA ALA A 32 -9.41 -4.10 5.95
C ALA A 32 -9.48 -2.79 6.74
N ILE A 33 -10.57 -2.59 7.47
CA ILE A 33 -10.80 -1.37 8.26
C ILE A 33 -11.02 -1.77 9.71
N TYR A 34 -10.24 -1.17 10.59
CA TYR A 34 -10.37 -1.36 12.03
C TYR A 34 -10.71 -0.04 12.70
N SER A 35 -11.52 -0.11 13.76
CA SER A 35 -11.79 1.00 14.66
C SER A 35 -11.64 0.52 16.08
N LYS A 36 -10.79 1.16 16.87
CA LYS A 36 -10.48 0.75 18.26
C LYS A 36 -10.16 -0.75 18.37
N GLY A 37 -9.30 -1.26 17.49
CA GLY A 37 -8.90 -2.67 17.46
C GLY A 37 -9.94 -3.64 16.88
N ILE A 38 -11.17 -3.19 16.61
CA ILE A 38 -12.26 -4.05 16.12
C ILE A 38 -12.33 -3.99 14.59
N LEU A 39 -12.28 -5.13 13.93
CA LEU A 39 -12.46 -5.25 12.47
C LEU A 39 -13.90 -4.84 12.09
N LYS A 40 -14.04 -3.80 11.28
CA LYS A 40 -15.31 -3.27 10.79
C LYS A 40 -15.63 -3.69 9.36
N TYR A 41 -14.58 -3.84 8.54
CA TYR A 41 -14.70 -4.26 7.14
C TYR A 41 -13.52 -5.15 6.75
N SER A 42 -13.79 -6.16 5.93
CA SER A 42 -12.75 -6.97 5.29
C SER A 42 -13.18 -7.40 3.89
N SER A 43 -12.32 -7.17 2.92
CA SER A 43 -12.49 -7.69 1.57
C SER A 43 -12.41 -9.22 1.57
N LYS A 44 -13.21 -9.86 0.70
CA LYS A 44 -13.19 -11.33 0.46
C LYS A 44 -12.37 -11.69 -0.78
N TRP A 45 -11.83 -10.70 -1.47
CA TRP A 45 -11.08 -10.92 -2.69
C TRP A 45 -9.76 -11.66 -2.42
N THR A 46 -9.39 -12.54 -3.33
CA THR A 46 -8.10 -13.24 -3.35
C THR A 46 -7.73 -13.63 -4.78
N LEU A 47 -6.45 -13.90 -5.02
CA LEU A 47 -6.00 -14.44 -6.29
C LEU A 47 -6.60 -15.82 -6.57
N LYS A 48 -6.77 -16.12 -7.85
CA LYS A 48 -7.20 -17.43 -8.35
C LYS A 48 -5.97 -18.23 -8.85
N ASP A 49 -6.16 -19.52 -9.02
CA ASP A 49 -5.08 -20.43 -9.42
C ASP A 49 -4.29 -20.01 -10.66
N PRO A 50 -4.91 -19.50 -11.76
CA PRO A 50 -4.13 -19.07 -12.92
C PRO A 50 -3.14 -17.94 -12.63
N GLN A 51 -3.51 -16.97 -11.76
CA GLN A 51 -2.61 -15.87 -11.38
C GLN A 51 -1.48 -16.38 -10.48
N ILE A 52 -1.81 -17.26 -9.53
CA ILE A 52 -0.83 -17.87 -8.62
C ILE A 52 0.18 -18.70 -9.43
N GLN A 53 -0.28 -19.51 -10.38
CA GLN A 53 0.59 -20.28 -11.26
C GLN A 53 1.52 -19.37 -12.05
N TRP A 54 0.99 -18.30 -12.65
CA TRP A 54 1.78 -17.36 -13.42
C TRP A 54 2.86 -16.67 -12.55
N LEU A 55 2.53 -16.26 -11.33
CA LEU A 55 3.51 -15.70 -10.40
C LEU A 55 4.63 -16.68 -10.05
N ASN A 56 4.30 -17.96 -9.84
CA ASN A 56 5.29 -19.01 -9.63
C ASN A 56 6.21 -19.20 -10.85
N GLU A 57 5.66 -19.08 -12.07
CA GLU A 57 6.47 -19.10 -13.30
C GLU A 57 7.44 -17.90 -13.35
N GLN A 58 6.99 -16.69 -12.96
CA GLN A 58 7.89 -15.53 -12.90
C GLN A 58 8.99 -15.72 -11.83
N LEU A 59 8.63 -16.26 -10.68
CA LEU A 59 9.59 -16.60 -9.64
C LEU A 59 10.66 -17.59 -10.13
N PHE A 60 10.26 -18.59 -10.90
CA PHE A 60 11.19 -19.56 -11.50
C PHE A 60 12.10 -18.90 -12.55
N LYS A 61 11.57 -18.00 -13.39
CA LYS A 61 12.32 -17.27 -14.42
C LYS A 61 13.29 -16.23 -13.88
N SER A 62 13.07 -15.77 -12.64
CA SER A 62 13.92 -14.75 -12.03
C SER A 62 15.36 -15.24 -11.85
N LEU A 63 16.31 -14.42 -12.32
CA LEU A 63 17.75 -14.68 -12.21
C LEU A 63 18.33 -14.30 -10.84
N PHE A 64 17.51 -13.72 -9.95
CA PHE A 64 17.99 -13.39 -8.61
C PHE A 64 18.33 -14.64 -7.81
N VAL A 65 19.55 -14.66 -7.26
CA VAL A 65 20.05 -15.73 -6.37
C VAL A 65 19.88 -15.29 -4.92
N GLY A 66 19.35 -16.17 -4.06
CA GLY A 66 19.12 -15.84 -2.64
C GLY A 66 17.64 -15.70 -2.27
N LYS A 67 16.79 -16.39 -3.01
CA LYS A 67 15.34 -16.52 -2.71
C LYS A 67 15.15 -17.28 -1.39
N ALA A 68 14.27 -16.79 -0.50
CA ALA A 68 14.11 -17.34 0.84
C ALA A 68 12.66 -17.36 1.34
N GLY A 69 12.17 -18.55 1.68
CA GLY A 69 10.87 -18.78 2.28
C GLY A 69 9.70 -18.63 1.31
N ARG A 70 8.57 -18.13 1.81
CA ARG A 70 7.37 -17.91 0.99
C ARG A 70 7.51 -16.68 0.11
N HIS A 71 7.02 -16.77 -1.12
CA HIS A 71 7.07 -15.70 -2.11
C HIS A 71 5.70 -15.04 -2.36
N ILE A 72 4.62 -15.73 -2.05
CA ILE A 72 3.24 -15.24 -2.14
C ILE A 72 2.66 -15.20 -0.73
N GLU A 73 2.23 -14.03 -0.29
CA GLU A 73 1.64 -13.81 1.04
C GLU A 73 0.23 -13.24 0.87
N ASN A 74 -0.76 -14.02 1.26
CA ASN A 74 -2.15 -13.59 1.27
C ASN A 74 -2.41 -12.67 2.47
N ARG A 75 -2.99 -11.52 2.21
CA ARG A 75 -3.53 -10.57 3.18
C ARG A 75 -5.00 -10.33 2.89
N ILE A 76 -5.67 -9.57 3.72
CA ILE A 76 -7.08 -9.25 3.48
C ILE A 76 -7.22 -8.39 2.22
N GLY A 77 -7.84 -8.93 1.16
CA GLY A 77 -8.08 -8.23 -0.11
C GLY A 77 -6.83 -7.79 -0.88
N LEU A 78 -5.66 -8.32 -0.50
CA LEU A 78 -4.38 -7.98 -1.09
C LEU A 78 -3.44 -9.20 -1.03
N VAL A 79 -2.68 -9.42 -2.07
CA VAL A 79 -1.63 -10.44 -2.11
C VAL A 79 -0.29 -9.78 -2.35
N ASN A 80 0.69 -10.03 -1.48
CA ASN A 80 2.06 -9.56 -1.70
C ASN A 80 2.89 -10.67 -2.34
N PHE A 81 3.48 -10.36 -3.50
CA PHE A 81 4.46 -11.21 -4.18
C PHE A 81 5.86 -10.63 -3.99
N SER A 82 6.83 -11.47 -3.62
CA SER A 82 8.22 -11.05 -3.43
C SER A 82 9.20 -12.09 -3.97
N VAL A 83 10.01 -11.72 -4.95
CA VAL A 83 11.03 -12.61 -5.54
C VAL A 83 12.08 -13.00 -4.52
N VAL A 84 12.52 -12.07 -3.66
CA VAL A 84 13.48 -12.42 -2.61
C VAL A 84 12.86 -13.28 -1.51
N GLY A 85 11.54 -13.20 -1.32
CA GLY A 85 10.79 -14.01 -0.36
C GLY A 85 10.71 -13.39 1.04
N ARG A 86 9.80 -13.92 1.85
CA ARG A 86 9.44 -13.37 3.16
C ARG A 86 10.41 -13.73 4.29
N ALA A 87 11.17 -14.81 4.13
CA ALA A 87 12.21 -15.23 5.09
C ALA A 87 13.59 -14.61 4.80
N ALA A 88 13.69 -13.75 3.79
CA ALA A 88 14.93 -13.07 3.46
C ALA A 88 15.40 -12.15 4.60
N ASP A 89 16.67 -12.25 4.96
CA ASP A 89 17.33 -11.37 5.93
C ASP A 89 17.61 -9.96 5.32
N LYS A 90 18.17 -9.09 6.14
CA LYS A 90 18.46 -7.70 5.73
C LYS A 90 19.48 -7.64 4.57
N GLU A 91 20.46 -8.52 4.54
CA GLU A 91 21.49 -8.55 3.50
C GLU A 91 20.90 -9.06 2.17
N GLN A 92 20.11 -10.13 2.21
CA GLN A 92 19.41 -10.66 1.03
C GLN A 92 18.47 -9.62 0.44
N ARG A 93 17.70 -8.90 1.28
CA ARG A 93 16.83 -7.80 0.84
C ARG A 93 17.62 -6.68 0.18
N LYS A 94 18.75 -6.27 0.76
CA LYS A 94 19.62 -5.24 0.18
C LYS A 94 20.14 -5.67 -1.19
N LYS A 95 20.62 -6.90 -1.33
CA LYS A 95 21.08 -7.47 -2.62
C LYS A 95 19.95 -7.48 -3.65
N TYR A 96 18.72 -7.82 -3.23
CA TYR A 96 17.58 -7.80 -4.13
C TYR A 96 17.21 -6.36 -4.57
N VAL A 97 17.25 -5.39 -3.66
CA VAL A 97 17.01 -3.98 -4.00
C VAL A 97 18.01 -3.47 -5.04
N GLU A 98 19.29 -3.83 -4.91
CA GLU A 98 20.34 -3.49 -5.88
C GLU A 98 20.09 -4.18 -7.23
N PHE A 99 19.77 -5.47 -7.23
CA PHE A 99 19.37 -6.23 -8.40
C PHE A 99 18.16 -5.62 -9.10
N ASP A 100 17.06 -5.35 -8.36
CA ASP A 100 15.85 -4.77 -8.91
C ASP A 100 16.07 -3.35 -9.45
N ARG A 101 16.95 -2.57 -8.82
CA ARG A 101 17.33 -1.24 -9.34
C ARG A 101 17.95 -1.35 -10.72
N GLN A 102 18.81 -2.34 -10.96
CA GLN A 102 19.48 -2.58 -12.23
C GLN A 102 18.54 -3.18 -13.28
N TYR A 103 17.81 -4.24 -12.92
CA TYR A 103 17.05 -5.04 -13.89
C TYR A 103 15.58 -4.62 -14.01
N LYS A 104 15.06 -3.79 -13.08
CA LYS A 104 13.66 -3.37 -13.00
C LYS A 104 12.68 -4.55 -12.96
N GLU A 105 13.08 -5.64 -12.28
CA GLU A 105 12.38 -6.91 -12.31
C GLU A 105 10.94 -6.79 -11.79
N ARG A 106 10.76 -6.14 -10.61
CA ARG A 106 9.42 -5.96 -10.04
C ARG A 106 8.51 -5.17 -10.97
N LYS A 107 9.03 -4.11 -11.59
CA LYS A 107 8.27 -3.31 -12.54
C LYS A 107 7.83 -4.14 -13.75
N LYS A 108 8.76 -4.91 -14.34
CA LYS A 108 8.47 -5.78 -15.49
C LYS A 108 7.44 -6.86 -15.15
N ILE A 109 7.55 -7.47 -13.97
CA ILE A 109 6.59 -8.48 -13.50
C ILE A 109 5.21 -7.83 -13.30
N ALA A 110 5.12 -6.66 -12.67
CA ALA A 110 3.86 -5.98 -12.45
C ALA A 110 3.19 -5.55 -13.76
N GLU A 111 3.94 -4.99 -14.71
CA GLU A 111 3.44 -4.62 -16.04
C GLU A 111 2.93 -5.84 -16.79
N ALA A 112 3.72 -6.91 -16.90
CA ALA A 112 3.31 -8.13 -17.58
C ALA A 112 2.13 -8.85 -16.88
N PHE A 113 2.00 -8.74 -15.56
CA PHE A 113 0.82 -9.21 -14.84
C PHE A 113 -0.42 -8.41 -15.23
N ASN A 114 -0.30 -7.08 -15.27
CA ASN A 114 -1.40 -6.19 -15.61
C ASN A 114 -1.84 -6.35 -17.07
N ASP A 115 -0.90 -6.55 -18.00
CA ASP A 115 -1.22 -6.84 -19.40
C ASP A 115 -2.05 -8.13 -19.55
N LYS A 116 -1.82 -9.11 -18.67
CA LYS A 116 -2.49 -10.41 -18.75
C LYS A 116 -3.76 -10.50 -17.91
N PHE A 117 -3.80 -9.84 -16.75
CA PHE A 117 -4.86 -10.03 -15.76
C PHE A 117 -5.49 -8.72 -15.27
N GLY A 118 -5.14 -7.57 -15.87
CA GLY A 118 -5.52 -6.24 -15.37
C GLY A 118 -7.00 -5.99 -15.22
N ASP A 119 -7.85 -6.73 -15.95
CA ASP A 119 -9.31 -6.64 -15.84
C ASP A 119 -9.85 -7.22 -14.53
N ILE A 120 -9.09 -8.12 -13.87
CA ILE A 120 -9.54 -8.86 -12.68
C ILE A 120 -8.61 -8.71 -11.46
N ALA A 121 -7.37 -8.28 -11.68
CA ALA A 121 -6.39 -8.03 -10.65
C ALA A 121 -5.32 -7.04 -11.13
N ILE A 122 -4.91 -6.09 -10.29
CA ILE A 122 -3.87 -5.11 -10.59
C ILE A 122 -2.67 -5.33 -9.69
N ALA A 123 -1.49 -5.39 -10.30
CA ALA A 123 -0.20 -5.48 -9.64
C ALA A 123 0.49 -4.10 -9.58
N GLN A 124 0.99 -3.72 -8.41
CA GLN A 124 1.74 -2.48 -8.18
C GLN A 124 3.03 -2.78 -7.41
N VAL A 125 4.13 -2.15 -7.80
CA VAL A 125 5.38 -2.24 -7.03
C VAL A 125 5.15 -1.62 -5.65
N ALA A 126 5.49 -2.35 -4.59
CA ALA A 126 5.24 -1.95 -3.21
C ALA A 126 6.44 -2.18 -2.31
N GLY A 127 6.70 -1.21 -1.42
CA GLY A 127 7.83 -1.27 -0.50
C GLY A 127 9.16 -1.48 -1.22
N GLU A 128 10.12 -2.09 -0.52
CA GLU A 128 11.48 -2.28 -1.06
C GLU A 128 11.62 -3.52 -1.95
N THR A 129 10.84 -4.58 -1.70
CA THR A 129 11.06 -5.90 -2.32
C THR A 129 9.77 -6.58 -2.81
N GLY A 130 8.62 -5.93 -2.67
CA GLY A 130 7.33 -6.54 -2.96
C GLY A 130 6.65 -6.00 -4.21
N ILE A 131 5.63 -6.73 -4.62
CA ILE A 131 4.58 -6.35 -5.57
C ILE A 131 3.27 -6.64 -4.86
N ASP A 132 2.44 -5.63 -4.66
CA ASP A 132 1.10 -5.80 -4.11
C ASP A 132 0.11 -6.00 -5.24
N ILE A 133 -0.74 -7.01 -5.12
CA ILE A 133 -1.74 -7.40 -6.12
C ILE A 133 -3.11 -7.36 -5.44
N MET A 134 -4.07 -6.69 -6.07
CA MET A 134 -5.40 -6.46 -5.51
C MET A 134 -6.46 -6.36 -6.62
N GLU A 135 -7.71 -6.34 -6.23
CA GLU A 135 -8.81 -6.07 -7.15
C GLU A 135 -8.69 -4.67 -7.77
N PRO A 136 -9.05 -4.46 -9.04
CA PRO A 136 -9.04 -3.13 -9.66
C PRO A 136 -9.83 -2.11 -8.86
N GLY A 137 -9.26 -0.93 -8.62
CA GLY A 137 -9.88 0.13 -7.82
C GLY A 137 -9.83 -0.10 -6.29
N LYS A 138 -9.15 -1.16 -5.82
CA LYS A 138 -9.00 -1.48 -4.39
C LYS A 138 -7.61 -1.16 -3.84
N ASP A 139 -6.92 -0.21 -4.47
CA ASP A 139 -5.71 0.41 -3.93
C ASP A 139 -6.04 1.44 -2.82
N LYS A 140 -5.03 2.16 -2.33
CA LYS A 140 -5.24 3.18 -1.28
C LYS A 140 -6.23 4.27 -1.68
N GLY A 141 -6.45 4.53 -2.97
CA GLY A 141 -7.41 5.52 -3.45
C GLY A 141 -8.84 5.28 -2.96
N GLN A 142 -9.23 4.02 -2.77
CA GLN A 142 -10.55 3.68 -2.23
C GLN A 142 -10.83 4.31 -0.85
N ILE A 143 -9.79 4.67 -0.10
CA ILE A 143 -9.94 5.25 1.24
C ILE A 143 -10.58 6.67 1.16
N ALA A 144 -10.41 7.38 0.04
CA ALA A 144 -10.96 8.72 -0.14
C ALA A 144 -12.49 8.78 0.06
N GLN A 145 -13.22 7.69 -0.26
CA GLN A 145 -14.67 7.61 -0.08
C GLN A 145 -15.14 7.82 1.37
N TYR A 146 -14.28 7.62 2.35
CA TYR A 146 -14.58 7.81 3.77
C TYR A 146 -14.41 9.27 4.24
N PHE A 147 -13.98 10.17 3.36
CA PHE A 147 -13.67 11.57 3.66
C PHE A 147 -14.42 12.52 2.70
N THR A 148 -15.70 12.23 2.44
CA THR A 148 -16.52 12.99 1.48
C THR A 148 -17.52 13.92 2.16
N GLU A 149 -17.46 14.08 3.48
CA GLU A 149 -18.37 14.98 4.21
C GLU A 149 -18.09 16.45 3.86
N PRO A 150 -19.16 17.26 3.65
CA PRO A 150 -19.01 18.68 3.42
C PRO A 150 -18.42 19.37 4.67
N PHE A 151 -17.69 20.47 4.46
CA PHE A 151 -17.01 21.26 5.50
C PHE A 151 -15.80 20.61 6.18
N LEU A 152 -15.31 19.49 5.64
CA LEU A 152 -14.14 18.83 6.14
C LEU A 152 -12.87 19.32 5.45
N HIS A 153 -11.84 19.65 6.22
CA HIS A 153 -10.48 19.85 5.68
C HIS A 153 -9.65 18.61 5.97
N VAL A 154 -9.27 17.89 4.92
CA VAL A 154 -8.46 16.67 5.02
C VAL A 154 -6.99 16.98 4.74
N TYR A 155 -6.12 16.60 5.65
CA TYR A 155 -4.67 16.59 5.44
C TYR A 155 -4.21 15.15 5.28
N PHE A 156 -3.56 14.85 4.17
CA PHE A 156 -2.98 13.55 3.90
C PHE A 156 -1.45 13.66 3.81
N PHE A 157 -0.75 12.97 4.69
CA PHE A 157 0.70 12.87 4.71
C PHE A 157 1.13 11.50 4.19
N GLY A 158 1.99 11.49 3.16
CA GLY A 158 2.49 10.25 2.54
C GLY A 158 3.94 10.40 2.09
N ASP A 159 4.71 9.33 2.11
CA ASP A 159 6.10 9.30 1.66
C ASP A 159 6.25 8.83 0.21
N GLN A 160 5.29 8.07 -0.30
CA GLN A 160 5.25 7.52 -1.65
C GLN A 160 4.20 8.21 -2.54
N MET A 161 4.27 9.55 -2.60
CA MET A 161 3.29 10.42 -3.28
C MET A 161 3.59 10.65 -4.79
N GLU A 162 4.68 10.12 -5.32
CA GLU A 162 5.01 10.21 -6.75
C GLU A 162 4.22 9.18 -7.57
N TYR A 163 4.08 9.42 -8.88
CA TYR A 163 3.44 8.48 -9.78
C TYR A 163 4.06 7.08 -9.66
N GLY A 164 3.21 6.09 -9.44
CA GLY A 164 3.62 4.70 -9.17
C GLY A 164 3.94 4.40 -7.70
N GLY A 165 3.95 5.40 -6.81
CA GLY A 165 4.02 5.19 -5.36
C GLY A 165 2.67 4.79 -4.78
N ASN A 166 2.69 4.04 -3.68
CA ASN A 166 1.46 3.47 -3.10
C ASN A 166 0.55 4.51 -2.39
N ASP A 167 1.05 5.73 -2.12
CA ASP A 167 0.27 6.85 -1.56
C ASP A 167 -0.31 7.75 -2.65
N PHE A 168 0.23 7.67 -3.87
CA PHE A 168 -0.22 8.49 -5.00
C PHE A 168 -1.72 8.34 -5.29
N PRO A 169 -2.30 7.11 -5.35
CA PRO A 169 -3.72 6.96 -5.61
C PRO A 169 -4.62 7.66 -4.60
N LEU A 170 -4.29 7.58 -3.30
CA LEU A 170 -5.08 8.27 -2.26
C LEU A 170 -4.95 9.80 -2.38
N GLY A 171 -3.74 10.28 -2.63
CA GLY A 171 -3.52 11.72 -2.85
C GLY A 171 -4.32 12.28 -4.02
N MET A 172 -4.40 11.53 -5.13
CA MET A 172 -5.18 11.92 -6.31
C MET A 172 -6.69 11.82 -6.04
N ALA A 173 -7.15 10.71 -5.46
CA ALA A 173 -8.57 10.50 -5.17
C ALA A 173 -9.12 11.55 -4.19
N LEU A 174 -8.35 11.96 -3.18
CA LEU A 174 -8.73 13.05 -2.27
C LEU A 174 -8.83 14.39 -3.01
N LYS A 175 -7.87 14.73 -3.86
CA LYS A 175 -7.93 15.97 -4.65
C LYS A 175 -9.15 15.98 -5.56
N GLU A 176 -9.43 14.89 -6.24
CA GLU A 176 -10.59 14.75 -7.13
C GLU A 176 -11.91 14.85 -6.37
N ALA A 177 -12.04 14.15 -5.24
CA ALA A 177 -13.25 14.20 -4.42
C ALA A 177 -13.60 15.62 -3.95
N TYR A 178 -12.58 16.46 -3.70
CA TYR A 178 -12.78 17.82 -3.17
C TYR A 178 -12.75 18.93 -4.23
N ILE A 179 -12.48 18.64 -5.50
CA ILE A 179 -12.35 19.67 -6.56
C ILE A 179 -13.65 20.49 -6.76
N HIS A 180 -14.79 19.87 -6.50
CA HIS A 180 -16.12 20.51 -6.66
C HIS A 180 -16.75 20.95 -5.33
N MET A 181 -16.07 20.75 -4.20
CA MET A 181 -16.59 21.09 -2.87
C MET A 181 -16.12 22.49 -2.44
N LYS A 182 -16.98 23.51 -2.62
CA LYS A 182 -16.63 24.92 -2.36
C LYS A 182 -16.12 25.21 -0.93
N GLN A 183 -16.54 24.43 0.08
CA GLN A 183 -16.25 24.67 1.50
C GLN A 183 -15.37 23.60 2.13
N SER A 184 -14.91 22.63 1.34
CA SER A 184 -14.07 21.52 1.79
C SER A 184 -12.77 21.53 1.00
N LYS A 185 -11.67 21.09 1.62
CA LYS A 185 -10.36 21.11 1.00
C LYS A 185 -9.58 19.84 1.34
N ALA A 186 -8.89 19.28 0.37
CA ALA A 186 -7.88 18.25 0.59
C ALA A 186 -6.48 18.85 0.37
N THR A 187 -5.62 18.70 1.37
CA THR A 187 -4.21 19.08 1.30
C THR A 187 -3.37 17.82 1.40
N THR A 188 -2.61 17.53 0.35
CA THR A 188 -1.70 16.39 0.32
C THR A 188 -0.28 16.88 0.57
N VAL A 189 0.40 16.27 1.54
CA VAL A 189 1.74 16.68 1.99
C VAL A 189 2.70 15.52 1.79
N LYS A 190 3.68 15.70 0.90
CA LYS A 190 4.77 14.74 0.76
C LYS A 190 5.74 14.90 1.93
N VAL A 191 6.04 13.80 2.59
CA VAL A 191 6.99 13.74 3.72
C VAL A 191 8.05 12.68 3.44
N LYS A 192 9.21 12.77 4.09
CA LYS A 192 10.27 11.75 4.00
C LYS A 192 10.14 10.69 5.09
N ASN A 193 9.59 11.10 6.23
CA ASN A 193 9.44 10.26 7.41
C ASN A 193 8.48 10.93 8.42
N TRP A 194 8.21 10.26 9.54
CA TRP A 194 7.31 10.74 10.59
C TRP A 194 7.74 12.07 11.22
N LYS A 195 9.05 12.41 11.24
CA LYS A 195 9.55 13.68 11.80
C LYS A 195 9.11 14.87 10.95
N ASP A 196 9.07 14.70 9.63
CA ASP A 196 8.57 15.74 8.72
C ASP A 196 7.07 15.98 8.95
N THR A 197 6.30 14.90 9.15
CA THR A 197 4.88 15.00 9.52
C THR A 197 4.72 15.76 10.83
N TRP A 198 5.49 15.41 11.86
CA TRP A 198 5.46 16.07 13.15
C TRP A 198 5.80 17.56 13.06
N ASN A 199 6.87 17.91 12.35
CA ASN A 199 7.28 19.29 12.12
C ASN A 199 6.21 20.11 11.39
N TYR A 200 5.48 19.47 10.45
CA TYR A 200 4.37 20.12 9.78
C TYR A 200 3.21 20.38 10.73
N LEU A 201 2.81 19.37 11.49
CA LEU A 201 1.70 19.48 12.47
C LEU A 201 1.97 20.54 13.54
N GLN A 202 3.20 20.65 14.03
CA GLN A 202 3.58 21.69 15.00
C GLN A 202 3.45 23.11 14.46
N LYS A 203 3.58 23.29 13.15
CA LYS A 203 3.43 24.60 12.48
C LYS A 203 1.99 24.88 12.06
N MET A 204 1.12 23.88 12.09
CA MET A 204 -0.29 24.10 11.85
C MET A 204 -0.91 24.76 13.08
N GLU A 205 -1.38 26.01 12.91
CA GLU A 205 -2.34 26.57 13.85
C GLU A 205 -3.64 25.75 13.69
N ILE A 206 -3.87 24.82 14.63
CA ILE A 206 -5.17 24.14 14.72
C ILE A 206 -6.15 25.19 15.24
N LYS A 207 -6.88 25.82 14.32
CA LYS A 207 -8.01 26.70 14.61
C LYS A 207 -9.26 25.90 14.90
#